data_a5415fbc733d3577791af3e3d9c4bbab
#
_entry.id   a5415fbc733d3577791af3e3d9c4bbab
#
_cell.length_a   1.000
_cell.length_b   1.000
_cell.length_c   1.000
_cell.angle_alpha   90.00
_cell.angle_beta   90.00
_cell.angle_gamma   90.00
#
_symmetry.space_group_name_H-M   'P 1'
#
loop_
_entity.id
_entity.type
_entity.pdbx_description
1 polymer ?
#
loop_
_entity_poly.entity_id
_entity_poly.type
_entity_poly.pdbx_seq_one_letter_code
_entity_poly.pdbx_strand_id
1 'polypeptide(L)'
;HPVMDKVNDLVPEYRFWNRLSDNYLLGDVAETDPQTGRYPTSRPMGDVADPDAKLYAFKYKTAQQPIATSTNQLIALDTSVFFATADPDAAIRQGLANMGLDPTEAWNWVETDTYQMLNHEVSPSGDALQCADCHGSTARMDLKGELGYGLKGSLQTVCAQCHGYKAPRSFTDTH
;
A
#
# COMPACT_ATOMS: atom_id res chain seq x y z
N HIS A 1 12.89 -15.27 15.79
CA HIS A 1 12.23 -13.97 15.67
C HIS A 1 11.85 -13.73 14.21
N PRO A 2 10.71 -13.10 13.91
CA PRO A 2 10.40 -12.71 12.55
C PRO A 2 11.49 -11.78 12.03
N VAL A 3 11.96 -12.01 10.81
CA VAL A 3 12.87 -11.09 10.14
C VAL A 3 12.04 -9.91 9.69
N MET A 4 12.43 -8.72 10.10
CA MET A 4 11.76 -7.48 9.73
C MET A 4 12.80 -6.43 9.37
N ASP A 5 12.82 -6.06 8.10
CA ASP A 5 13.62 -4.94 7.63
C ASP A 5 12.86 -3.64 7.87
N LYS A 6 13.40 -2.82 8.76
CA LYS A 6 12.90 -1.49 9.06
C LYS A 6 13.78 -0.47 8.35
N VAL A 7 13.22 0.25 7.42
CA VAL A 7 13.91 1.31 6.69
C VAL A 7 13.27 2.65 7.05
N ASN A 8 14.10 3.65 7.33
CA ASN A 8 13.66 5.01 7.58
C ASN A 8 13.64 5.81 6.27
N ASP A 9 12.92 6.92 6.26
CA ASP A 9 12.90 7.91 5.18
C ASP A 9 12.47 7.36 3.81
N LEU A 10 11.64 6.31 3.82
CA LEU A 10 11.04 5.79 2.59
C LEU A 10 10.06 6.80 2.00
N VAL A 11 10.15 6.99 0.68
CA VAL A 11 9.13 7.72 -0.05
C VAL A 11 7.83 6.92 0.01
N PRO A 12 6.69 7.53 0.40
CA PRO A 12 5.42 6.85 0.40
C PRO A 12 4.99 6.43 -1.01
N GLU A 13 4.20 5.36 -1.09
CA GLU A 13 3.46 5.03 -2.30
C GLU A 13 2.22 5.90 -2.41
N TYR A 14 2.01 6.52 -3.56
CA TYR A 14 0.84 7.37 -3.80
C TYR A 14 -0.17 6.63 -4.66
N ARG A 15 -1.44 6.64 -4.21
CA ARG A 15 -2.56 6.02 -4.93
C ARG A 15 -3.79 6.93 -4.87
N PHE A 16 -4.61 6.87 -5.91
CA PHE A 16 -5.96 7.42 -5.80
C PHE A 16 -6.77 6.57 -4.84
N TRP A 17 -7.48 7.23 -3.93
CA TRP A 17 -8.25 6.57 -2.89
C TRP A 17 -9.58 7.29 -2.64
N ASN A 18 -10.67 6.55 -2.74
CA ASN A 18 -12.04 7.02 -2.53
C ASN A 18 -12.55 6.72 -1.11
N ARG A 19 -11.65 6.43 -0.17
CA ARG A 19 -11.91 6.03 1.22
C ARG A 19 -12.41 4.59 1.40
N LEU A 20 -12.50 3.83 0.32
CA LEU A 20 -12.76 2.40 0.37
C LEU A 20 -11.46 1.62 0.14
N SER A 21 -11.40 0.42 0.68
CA SER A 21 -10.28 -0.49 0.49
C SER A 21 -10.82 -1.89 0.20
N ASP A 22 -10.18 -2.56 -0.73
CA ASP A 22 -10.37 -3.98 -0.96
C ASP A 22 -9.43 -4.73 -0.02
N ASN A 23 -9.99 -5.53 0.87
CA ASN A 23 -9.24 -6.25 1.89
C ASN A 23 -9.50 -7.74 1.78
N TYR A 24 -8.42 -8.52 1.82
CA TYR A 24 -8.50 -9.96 2.02
C TYR A 24 -9.12 -10.26 3.39
N LEU A 25 -10.19 -11.05 3.41
CA LEU A 25 -10.81 -11.51 4.63
C LEU A 25 -10.37 -12.94 4.93
N LEU A 26 -10.21 -13.25 6.21
CA LEU A 26 -9.83 -14.60 6.63
C LEU A 26 -10.83 -15.64 6.13
N GLY A 27 -10.33 -16.60 5.37
CA GLY A 27 -11.16 -17.63 4.73
C GLY A 27 -11.48 -17.36 3.26
N ASP A 28 -11.16 -16.18 2.72
CA ASP A 28 -11.26 -15.94 1.29
C ASP A 28 -10.22 -16.76 0.52
N VAL A 29 -10.53 -17.07 -0.72
CA VAL A 29 -9.54 -17.60 -1.67
C VAL A 29 -8.64 -16.46 -2.09
N ALA A 30 -7.34 -16.61 -1.87
CA ALA A 30 -6.37 -15.60 -2.23
C ALA A 30 -6.00 -15.71 -3.71
N GLU A 31 -5.94 -14.56 -4.40
CA GLU A 31 -5.55 -14.45 -5.80
C GLU A 31 -4.33 -13.56 -5.94
N THR A 32 -3.46 -13.86 -6.89
CA THR A 32 -2.30 -13.03 -7.18
C THR A 32 -2.69 -11.81 -8.01
N ASP A 33 -2.12 -10.68 -7.68
CA ASP A 33 -2.12 -9.51 -8.53
C ASP A 33 -1.23 -9.79 -9.77
N PRO A 34 -1.78 -9.73 -11.00
CA PRO A 34 -1.03 -10.05 -12.21
C PRO A 34 0.11 -9.07 -12.51
N GLN A 35 0.10 -7.88 -11.93
CA GLN A 35 1.14 -6.88 -12.13
C GLN A 35 2.34 -7.12 -11.20
N THR A 36 2.09 -7.50 -9.97
CA THR A 36 3.14 -7.69 -8.95
C THR A 36 3.52 -9.14 -8.72
N GLY A 37 2.64 -10.09 -9.09
CA GLY A 37 2.76 -11.50 -8.76
C GLY A 37 2.57 -11.80 -7.27
N ARG A 38 2.18 -10.80 -6.46
CA ARG A 38 1.96 -10.92 -5.01
C ARG A 38 0.48 -11.12 -4.69
N TYR A 39 0.23 -11.66 -3.52
CA TYR A 39 -1.12 -11.80 -2.98
C TYR A 39 -1.48 -10.52 -2.22
N PRO A 40 -2.42 -9.68 -2.70
CA PRO A 40 -2.82 -8.46 -2.02
C PRO A 40 -3.61 -8.78 -0.75
N THR A 41 -3.25 -8.10 0.34
CA THR A 41 -4.00 -8.20 1.60
C THR A 41 -4.80 -6.93 1.90
N SER A 42 -4.42 -5.79 1.33
CA SER A 42 -5.20 -4.55 1.34
C SER A 42 -4.80 -3.66 0.18
N ARG A 43 -5.79 -3.15 -0.55
CA ARG A 43 -5.63 -2.23 -1.67
C ARG A 43 -6.54 -1.02 -1.50
N PRO A 44 -6.04 0.21 -1.68
CA PRO A 44 -6.91 1.36 -1.81
C PRO A 44 -7.73 1.26 -3.10
N MET A 45 -9.00 1.62 -3.02
CA MET A 45 -9.90 1.67 -4.17
C MET A 45 -10.00 3.09 -4.70
N GLY A 46 -10.19 3.22 -6.00
CA GLY A 46 -10.30 4.48 -6.72
C GLY A 46 -9.23 4.63 -7.78
N ASP A 47 -9.51 5.46 -8.76
CA ASP A 47 -8.60 5.81 -9.85
C ASP A 47 -8.73 7.29 -10.23
N VAL A 48 -8.03 7.70 -11.27
CA VAL A 48 -8.02 9.08 -11.76
C VAL A 48 -9.38 9.54 -12.32
N ALA A 49 -10.26 8.62 -12.71
CA ALA A 49 -11.58 8.92 -13.22
C ALA A 49 -12.67 8.91 -12.13
N ASP A 50 -12.35 8.37 -10.96
CA ASP A 50 -13.27 8.36 -9.81
C ASP A 50 -13.36 9.76 -9.19
N PRO A 51 -14.54 10.43 -9.23
CA PRO A 51 -14.71 11.79 -8.72
C PRO A 51 -14.56 11.89 -7.20
N ASP A 52 -14.73 10.79 -6.47
CA ASP A 52 -14.61 10.73 -5.02
C ASP A 52 -13.19 10.38 -4.56
N ALA A 53 -12.35 9.91 -5.48
CA ALA A 53 -10.97 9.58 -5.17
C ALA A 53 -10.08 10.83 -5.08
N LYS A 54 -9.16 10.79 -4.14
CA LYS A 54 -8.09 11.76 -3.94
C LYS A 54 -6.75 11.05 -3.92
N LEU A 55 -5.71 11.73 -4.38
CA LEU A 55 -4.36 11.24 -4.24
C LEU A 55 -3.99 11.20 -2.76
N TYR A 56 -3.54 10.04 -2.29
CA TYR A 56 -3.20 9.82 -0.88
C TYR A 56 -1.90 9.02 -0.75
N ALA A 57 -1.18 9.26 0.33
CA ALA A 57 0.09 8.60 0.64
C ALA A 57 -0.15 7.33 1.45
N PHE A 58 0.47 6.24 1.04
CA PHE A 58 0.39 4.95 1.71
C PHE A 58 1.77 4.43 2.09
N LYS A 59 1.85 3.73 3.18
CA LYS A 59 2.96 2.85 3.49
C LYS A 59 2.73 1.52 2.79
N TYR A 60 3.61 1.20 1.85
CA TYR A 60 3.61 -0.09 1.17
C TYR A 60 4.48 -1.08 1.94
N LYS A 61 3.95 -2.27 2.18
CA LYS A 61 4.65 -3.35 2.86
C LYS A 61 4.56 -4.62 2.06
N THR A 62 5.64 -5.37 2.06
CA THR A 62 5.68 -6.75 1.58
C THR A 62 5.96 -7.69 2.75
N ALA A 63 5.46 -8.91 2.65
CA ALA A 63 5.68 -9.95 3.63
C ALA A 63 5.66 -11.34 2.99
N GLN A 64 6.22 -12.32 3.67
CA GLN A 64 5.96 -13.72 3.38
C GLN A 64 4.92 -14.24 4.35
N GLN A 65 3.86 -14.82 3.82
CA GLN A 65 2.78 -15.42 4.60
C GLN A 65 2.53 -16.86 4.13
N PRO A 66 2.09 -17.75 5.03
CA PRO A 66 1.76 -19.11 4.63
C PRO A 66 0.40 -19.16 3.94
N ILE A 67 0.29 -20.00 2.91
CA ILE A 67 -0.94 -20.28 2.18
C ILE A 67 -1.22 -21.79 2.17
N ALA A 68 -2.45 -22.17 2.44
CA ALA A 68 -2.90 -23.56 2.31
C ALA A 68 -3.02 -23.95 0.84
N THR A 69 -2.41 -25.06 0.43
CA THR A 69 -2.29 -25.40 -0.99
C THR A 69 -3.58 -25.96 -1.61
N SER A 70 -4.46 -26.57 -0.82
CA SER A 70 -5.71 -27.15 -1.32
C SER A 70 -6.80 -26.10 -1.50
N THR A 71 -6.85 -25.10 -0.61
CA THR A 71 -7.91 -24.09 -0.56
C THR A 71 -7.49 -22.74 -1.11
N ASN A 72 -6.18 -22.53 -1.30
CA ASN A 72 -5.58 -21.25 -1.66
C ASN A 72 -5.95 -20.12 -0.69
N GLN A 73 -6.05 -20.43 0.61
CA GLN A 73 -6.36 -19.49 1.68
C GLN A 73 -5.08 -19.11 2.41
N LEU A 74 -4.87 -17.82 2.68
CA LEU A 74 -3.79 -17.39 3.56
C LEU A 74 -4.06 -17.89 4.99
N ILE A 75 -3.03 -18.45 5.61
CA ILE A 75 -3.13 -19.03 6.94
C ILE A 75 -2.79 -17.95 7.97
N ALA A 76 -3.72 -17.69 8.89
CA ALA A 76 -3.46 -16.86 10.06
C ALA A 76 -2.69 -17.69 11.08
N LEU A 77 -1.36 -17.69 10.99
CA LEU A 77 -0.51 -18.40 11.94
C LEU A 77 -0.78 -17.94 13.38
N ASP A 78 -0.72 -18.84 14.33
CA ASP A 78 -0.90 -18.53 15.75
C ASP A 78 0.35 -17.83 16.31
N THR A 79 0.24 -16.52 16.51
CA THR A 79 1.36 -15.69 16.98
C THR A 79 1.77 -16.04 18.40
N SER A 80 0.86 -16.54 19.25
CA SER A 80 1.18 -16.95 20.63
C SER A 80 2.07 -18.19 20.63
N VAL A 81 1.75 -19.17 19.79
CA VAL A 81 2.60 -20.34 19.58
C VAL A 81 3.96 -19.94 19.02
N PHE A 82 3.96 -19.06 17.99
CA PHE A 82 5.20 -18.62 17.37
C PHE A 82 6.15 -17.92 18.37
N PHE A 83 5.63 -16.99 19.17
CA PHE A 83 6.45 -16.28 20.16
C PHE A 83 6.88 -17.17 21.34
N ALA A 84 6.11 -18.17 21.67
CA ALA A 84 6.48 -19.12 22.73
C ALA A 84 7.53 -20.14 22.30
N THR A 85 7.50 -20.59 21.05
CA THR A 85 8.29 -21.72 20.56
C THR A 85 9.39 -21.31 19.56
N ALA A 86 9.22 -20.19 18.87
CA ALA A 86 9.98 -19.78 17.69
C ALA A 86 9.91 -20.80 16.54
N ASP A 87 8.89 -21.66 16.54
CA ASP A 87 8.64 -22.67 15.52
C ASP A 87 7.50 -22.19 14.60
N PRO A 88 7.80 -21.80 13.36
CA PRO A 88 6.79 -21.33 12.43
C PRO A 88 5.85 -22.47 11.95
N ASP A 89 6.33 -23.72 11.81
CA ASP A 89 5.49 -24.84 11.40
C ASP A 89 4.42 -25.14 12.47
N ALA A 90 4.83 -25.18 13.73
CA ALA A 90 3.88 -25.37 14.84
C ALA A 90 2.82 -24.25 14.88
N ALA A 91 3.24 -23.00 14.67
CA ALA A 91 2.32 -21.86 14.65
C ALA A 91 1.36 -21.89 13.44
N ILE A 92 1.83 -22.34 12.27
CA ILE A 92 1.01 -22.48 11.07
C ILE A 92 -0.02 -23.60 11.24
N ARG A 93 0.39 -24.75 11.78
CA ARG A 93 -0.53 -25.86 12.05
C ARG A 93 -1.60 -25.49 13.06
N GLN A 94 -1.23 -24.74 14.10
CA GLN A 94 -2.23 -24.22 15.03
C GLN A 94 -3.13 -23.18 14.35
N GLY A 95 -2.59 -22.34 13.46
CA GLY A 95 -3.37 -21.42 12.64
C GLY A 95 -4.41 -22.13 11.75
N LEU A 96 -4.00 -23.21 11.07
CA LEU A 96 -4.91 -24.06 10.30
C LEU A 96 -6.06 -24.59 11.16
N ALA A 97 -5.72 -25.15 12.35
CA ALA A 97 -6.72 -25.64 13.29
C ALA A 97 -7.70 -24.53 13.73
N ASN A 98 -7.18 -23.34 14.03
CA ASN A 98 -7.99 -22.17 14.44
C ASN A 98 -8.93 -21.70 13.32
N MET A 99 -8.54 -21.91 12.05
CA MET A 99 -9.35 -21.62 10.87
C MET A 99 -10.36 -22.74 10.54
N GLY A 100 -10.34 -23.85 11.28
CA GLY A 100 -11.17 -25.03 11.00
C GLY A 100 -10.71 -25.86 9.81
N LEU A 101 -9.45 -25.68 9.38
CA LEU A 101 -8.80 -26.47 8.35
C LEU A 101 -8.05 -27.66 8.98
N ASP A 102 -7.67 -28.63 8.14
CA ASP A 102 -6.86 -29.76 8.60
C ASP A 102 -5.45 -29.28 9.02
N PRO A 103 -5.03 -29.51 10.28
CA PRO A 103 -3.69 -29.13 10.71
C PRO A 103 -2.55 -29.81 9.95
N THR A 104 -2.84 -30.90 9.23
CA THR A 104 -1.87 -31.63 8.39
C THR A 104 -1.83 -31.13 6.95
N GLU A 105 -2.67 -30.15 6.61
CA GLU A 105 -2.72 -29.51 5.30
C GLU A 105 -1.32 -29.11 4.82
N ALA A 106 -1.06 -29.34 3.54
CA ALA A 106 0.14 -28.83 2.89
C ALA A 106 0.04 -27.31 2.73
N TRP A 107 1.15 -26.61 2.98
CA TRP A 107 1.22 -25.17 2.86
C TRP A 107 2.53 -24.71 2.23
N ASN A 108 2.55 -23.51 1.68
CA ASN A 108 3.72 -22.85 1.13
C ASN A 108 3.85 -21.41 1.64
N TRP A 109 5.08 -20.87 1.60
CA TRP A 109 5.29 -19.43 1.74
C TRP A 109 4.98 -18.72 0.43
N VAL A 110 4.22 -17.65 0.51
CA VAL A 110 3.93 -16.76 -0.62
C VAL A 110 4.24 -15.32 -0.28
N GLU A 111 4.58 -14.54 -1.29
CA GLU A 111 4.74 -13.10 -1.10
C GLU A 111 3.37 -12.41 -1.08
N THR A 112 3.15 -11.62 -0.06
CA THR A 112 1.98 -10.77 0.09
C THR A 112 2.38 -9.31 0.10
N ASP A 113 1.44 -8.43 -0.17
CA ASP A 113 1.64 -7.00 0.01
C ASP A 113 0.39 -6.31 0.57
N THR A 114 0.61 -5.14 1.14
CA THR A 114 -0.46 -4.36 1.76
C THR A 114 -0.16 -2.87 1.69
N TYR A 115 -1.20 -2.08 1.49
CA TYR A 115 -1.17 -0.64 1.61
C TYR A 115 -1.77 -0.22 2.95
N GLN A 116 -1.04 0.59 3.71
CA GLN A 116 -1.52 1.17 4.97
C GLN A 116 -1.48 2.69 4.87
N MET A 117 -2.57 3.33 5.25
CA MET A 117 -2.64 4.79 5.26
C MET A 117 -1.56 5.40 6.14
N LEU A 118 -0.94 6.46 5.64
CA LEU A 118 -0.08 7.33 6.44
C LEU A 118 -0.92 8.45 7.06
N ASN A 119 -1.12 8.37 8.36
CA ASN A 119 -1.93 9.33 9.12
C ASN A 119 -1.24 9.87 10.38
N HIS A 120 0.05 9.58 10.53
CA HIS A 120 0.90 10.07 11.63
C HIS A 120 2.32 10.33 11.11
N GLU A 121 3.13 11.04 11.90
CA GLU A 121 4.50 11.43 11.53
C GLU A 121 4.57 12.21 10.20
N VAL A 122 3.56 13.06 9.98
CA VAL A 122 3.51 13.92 8.80
C VAL A 122 4.52 15.04 8.97
N SER A 123 5.28 15.30 7.91
CA SER A 123 6.27 16.38 7.89
C SER A 123 5.65 17.74 8.24
N PRO A 124 6.40 18.65 8.90
CA PRO A 124 5.96 20.01 9.13
C PRO A 124 5.67 20.72 7.81
N SER A 125 4.84 21.75 7.86
CA SER A 125 4.43 22.49 6.65
C SER A 125 5.59 23.08 5.85
N GLY A 126 6.72 23.38 6.50
CA GLY A 126 7.94 23.83 5.80
C GLY A 126 8.58 22.78 4.88
N ASP A 127 8.31 21.51 5.17
CA ASP A 127 8.81 20.36 4.38
C ASP A 127 7.71 19.77 3.47
N ALA A 128 6.59 20.49 3.32
CA ALA A 128 5.49 20.05 2.47
C ALA A 128 5.95 19.90 1.02
N LEU A 129 5.39 18.91 0.33
CA LEU A 129 5.69 18.64 -1.07
C LEU A 129 5.40 19.86 -1.93
N GLN A 130 6.35 20.19 -2.78
CA GLN A 130 6.21 21.23 -3.81
C GLN A 130 5.65 20.63 -5.10
N CYS A 131 5.16 21.47 -6.00
CA CYS A 131 4.60 20.99 -7.27
C CYS A 131 5.60 20.15 -8.08
N ALA A 132 6.87 20.50 -8.06
CA ALA A 132 7.93 19.79 -8.76
C ALA A 132 8.21 18.40 -8.18
N ASP A 133 7.89 18.16 -6.90
CA ASP A 133 8.05 16.86 -6.27
C ASP A 133 7.09 15.80 -6.84
N CYS A 134 5.97 16.27 -7.42
CA CYS A 134 4.98 15.38 -8.05
C CYS A 134 4.98 15.50 -9.59
N HIS A 135 5.38 16.66 -10.14
CA HIS A 135 5.25 16.98 -11.57
C HIS A 135 6.59 17.21 -12.27
N GLY A 136 7.70 16.95 -11.64
CA GLY A 136 9.05 17.13 -12.19
C GLY A 136 9.64 15.84 -12.76
N SER A 137 10.81 15.98 -13.38
CA SER A 137 11.59 14.81 -13.85
C SER A 137 12.16 13.96 -12.72
N THR A 138 12.18 14.50 -11.50
CA THR A 138 12.59 13.83 -10.27
C THR A 138 11.40 13.57 -9.33
N ALA A 139 10.20 13.50 -9.92
CA ALA A 139 8.96 13.31 -9.17
C ALA A 139 9.02 12.05 -8.29
N ARG A 140 8.43 12.15 -7.08
CA ARG A 140 8.34 11.03 -6.13
C ARG A 140 7.35 9.96 -6.56
N MET A 141 6.53 10.23 -7.58
CA MET A 141 5.54 9.31 -8.12
C MET A 141 5.46 9.46 -9.63
N ASP A 142 5.20 8.39 -10.33
CA ASP A 142 4.89 8.41 -11.77
C ASP A 142 3.39 8.64 -11.98
N LEU A 143 3.00 9.93 -11.97
CA LEU A 143 1.60 10.31 -12.17
C LEU A 143 1.03 9.80 -13.50
N LYS A 144 1.86 9.76 -14.56
CA LYS A 144 1.40 9.40 -15.91
C LYS A 144 1.43 7.90 -16.14
N GLY A 145 2.58 7.25 -15.88
CA GLY A 145 2.77 5.83 -16.22
C GLY A 145 2.09 4.91 -15.22
N GLU A 146 2.18 5.22 -13.94
CA GLU A 146 1.67 4.37 -12.87
C GLU A 146 0.23 4.73 -12.47
N LEU A 147 -0.08 6.03 -12.37
CA LEU A 147 -1.37 6.52 -11.88
C LEU A 147 -2.34 6.96 -12.99
N GLY A 148 -1.93 6.89 -14.26
CA GLY A 148 -2.77 7.21 -15.41
C GLY A 148 -3.12 8.71 -15.54
N TYR A 149 -2.50 9.59 -14.75
CA TYR A 149 -2.78 11.02 -14.74
C TYR A 149 -1.91 11.79 -15.72
N GLY A 150 -2.51 12.39 -16.74
CA GLY A 150 -1.83 13.28 -17.68
C GLY A 150 -2.09 14.76 -17.35
N LEU A 151 -1.04 15.57 -17.27
CA LEU A 151 -1.20 17.01 -17.20
C LEU A 151 -1.86 17.53 -18.48
N LYS A 152 -2.96 18.29 -18.33
CA LYS A 152 -3.72 18.87 -19.46
C LYS A 152 -3.06 20.14 -20.03
N GLY A 153 -1.86 20.50 -19.56
CA GLY A 153 -1.13 21.68 -20.01
C GLY A 153 0.23 21.81 -19.36
N SER A 154 0.90 22.94 -19.56
CA SER A 154 2.14 23.23 -18.86
C SER A 154 1.89 23.33 -17.34
N LEU A 155 2.94 23.09 -16.55
CA LEU A 155 2.88 23.19 -15.09
C LEU A 155 2.29 24.55 -14.65
N GLN A 156 2.73 25.63 -15.27
CA GLN A 156 2.23 26.97 -14.99
C GLN A 156 0.73 27.13 -15.26
N THR A 157 0.25 26.56 -16.37
CA THR A 157 -1.18 26.61 -16.74
C THR A 157 -2.04 25.80 -15.77
N VAL A 158 -1.55 24.62 -15.36
CA VAL A 158 -2.29 23.72 -14.44
C VAL A 158 -2.33 24.30 -13.03
N CYS A 159 -1.21 24.82 -12.53
CA CYS A 159 -1.16 25.45 -11.21
C CYS A 159 -2.06 26.69 -11.12
N ALA A 160 -2.14 27.49 -12.18
CA ALA A 160 -3.01 28.67 -12.25
C ALA A 160 -4.51 28.33 -12.16
N GLN A 161 -4.92 27.13 -12.53
CA GLN A 161 -6.31 26.69 -12.42
C GLN A 161 -6.77 26.50 -10.97
N CYS A 162 -5.88 26.04 -10.10
CA CYS A 162 -6.18 25.80 -8.68
C CYS A 162 -5.91 27.04 -7.80
N HIS A 163 -4.90 27.81 -8.13
CA HIS A 163 -4.47 28.95 -7.31
C HIS A 163 -5.03 30.30 -7.76
N GLY A 164 -5.90 30.32 -8.78
CA GLY A 164 -6.47 31.54 -9.32
C GLY A 164 -5.43 32.44 -10.00
N TYR A 165 -5.87 33.45 -10.74
CA TYR A 165 -5.02 34.31 -11.57
C TYR A 165 -4.13 35.29 -10.79
N LYS A 166 -4.13 35.24 -9.49
CA LYS A 166 -3.10 35.89 -8.68
C LYS A 166 -1.98 34.86 -8.56
N ALA A 167 -1.14 34.79 -9.58
CA ALA A 167 0.10 34.05 -9.48
C ALA A 167 0.75 34.40 -8.14
N PRO A 168 1.03 33.43 -7.29
CA PRO A 168 1.77 33.67 -6.06
C PRO A 168 3.05 34.41 -6.45
N ARG A 169 3.37 35.48 -5.73
CA ARG A 169 4.58 36.29 -6.00
C ARG A 169 5.87 35.47 -5.90
N SER A 170 5.80 34.36 -5.19
CA SER A 170 6.65 33.20 -5.30
C SER A 170 5.89 32.00 -4.76
N PHE A 171 6.18 30.79 -5.21
CA PHE A 171 5.61 29.56 -4.65
C PHE A 171 5.97 29.36 -3.17
N THR A 172 6.96 30.10 -2.69
CA THR A 172 7.45 30.10 -1.30
C THR A 172 6.59 30.96 -0.37
N ASP A 173 5.73 31.83 -0.89
CA ASP A 173 4.97 32.79 -0.09
C ASP A 173 3.55 32.35 0.25
N THR A 174 3.10 31.16 -0.16
CA THR A 174 1.72 30.68 -0.01
C THR A 174 1.56 29.34 0.70
N HIS A 175 2.64 28.81 1.27
CA HIS A 175 2.61 27.57 2.05
C HIS A 175 3.26 27.75 3.42
#